data_890c8f562645ea41c92afc1929627b87
#
_entry.id   890c8f562645ea41c92afc1929627b87
#
_cell.length_a   1.000
_cell.length_b   1.000
_cell.length_c   1.000
_cell.angle_alpha   90.00
_cell.angle_beta   90.00
_cell.angle_gamma   90.00
#
_symmetry.space_group_name_H-M   'P 1'
#
loop_
_entity.id
_entity.type
_entity.pdbx_description
1 polymer ?
#
loop_
_entity_poly.entity_id
_entity_poly.type
_entity_poly.pdbx_seq_one_letter_code
_entity_poly.pdbx_strand_id
1 'polypeptide(L)'
;DQLSADDLTHQLKRKVYFFGNPFMDIFDQFENKSNNFKTIFNLLPGSRLPEIENNFIIMLDLLENLSNYKIFNDISFEFALVDSFSKNKIQKILSQRNWQFQSNNEEVNIIIYSFQSIYISLIWNSFERTLSRSDVVISMSGTAAEQAVGLAKPVIQIDGSGPQFTSSFANAQRRLLGDYVFCATKYKNSDEKIQETIDIIFRVMYLLKLDKNFLICCKKIAKSRLGSIGASLEISKNINDNLING
;
A
#
# COMPACT_ATOMS: atom_id res chain seq x y z
N ASP A 1 2.42 -9.02 -16.58
CA ASP A 1 3.66 -9.43 -15.89
C ASP A 1 4.52 -10.34 -16.79
N GLN A 2 5.75 -10.59 -16.38
CA GLN A 2 6.70 -11.39 -17.18
C GLN A 2 6.18 -12.82 -17.43
N LEU A 3 5.58 -13.45 -16.44
CA LEU A 3 5.05 -14.82 -16.59
C LEU A 3 3.94 -14.88 -17.65
N SER A 4 3.06 -13.90 -17.66
CA SER A 4 2.00 -13.79 -18.68
C SER A 4 2.59 -13.56 -20.08
N ALA A 5 3.64 -12.75 -20.20
CA ALA A 5 4.31 -12.52 -21.48
C ALA A 5 5.01 -13.78 -22.00
N ASP A 6 5.66 -14.56 -21.12
CA ASP A 6 6.29 -15.81 -21.47
C ASP A 6 5.28 -16.87 -21.92
N ASP A 7 4.16 -17.00 -21.19
CA ASP A 7 3.06 -17.91 -21.54
C ASP A 7 2.40 -17.54 -22.87
N LEU A 8 2.09 -16.26 -23.08
CA LEU A 8 1.55 -15.77 -24.37
C LEU A 8 2.55 -15.94 -25.51
N THR A 9 3.83 -15.78 -25.29
CA THR A 9 4.88 -16.05 -26.29
C THR A 9 4.81 -17.50 -26.76
N HIS A 10 4.67 -18.42 -25.81
CA HIS A 10 4.57 -19.85 -26.10
C HIS A 10 3.27 -20.18 -26.86
N GLN A 11 2.14 -19.66 -26.42
CA GLN A 11 0.81 -19.90 -27.03
C GLN A 11 0.71 -19.32 -28.45
N LEU A 12 1.17 -18.10 -28.65
CA LEU A 12 1.05 -17.38 -29.92
C LEU A 12 2.17 -17.70 -30.90
N LYS A 13 3.20 -18.43 -30.48
CA LYS A 13 4.43 -18.72 -31.28
C LYS A 13 5.09 -17.46 -31.85
N ARG A 14 4.96 -16.36 -31.16
CA ARG A 14 5.60 -15.07 -31.46
C ARG A 14 6.02 -14.38 -30.16
N LYS A 15 7.11 -13.63 -30.23
CA LYS A 15 7.62 -12.94 -29.04
C LYS A 15 6.61 -11.91 -28.53
N VAL A 16 6.27 -12.02 -27.24
CA VAL A 16 5.49 -11.05 -26.48
C VAL A 16 6.40 -10.40 -25.47
N TYR A 17 6.41 -9.08 -25.43
CA TYR A 17 7.29 -8.31 -24.55
C TYR A 17 6.57 -7.84 -23.30
N PHE A 18 7.26 -7.88 -22.17
CA PHE A 18 6.85 -7.22 -20.94
C PHE A 18 7.88 -6.13 -20.61
N PHE A 19 7.50 -4.88 -20.75
CA PHE A 19 8.36 -3.72 -20.46
C PHE A 19 8.16 -3.18 -19.06
N GLY A 20 7.21 -3.72 -18.28
CA GLY A 20 6.77 -3.20 -17.02
C GLY A 20 5.42 -2.49 -17.13
N ASN A 21 4.95 -1.98 -16.00
CA ASN A 21 3.68 -1.26 -15.94
C ASN A 21 3.93 0.25 -15.95
N PRO A 22 3.42 1.02 -16.95
CA PRO A 22 3.64 2.47 -17.07
C PRO A 22 3.24 3.29 -15.86
N PHE A 23 2.26 2.85 -15.05
CA PHE A 23 1.86 3.59 -13.86
C PHE A 23 2.93 3.62 -12.75
N MET A 24 4.01 2.83 -12.90
CA MET A 24 5.16 2.92 -12.01
C MET A 24 6.08 4.11 -12.31
N ASP A 25 5.98 4.69 -13.51
CA ASP A 25 6.86 5.77 -13.94
C ASP A 25 6.64 7.08 -13.16
N ILE A 26 5.46 7.25 -12.53
CA ILE A 26 5.18 8.39 -11.64
C ILE A 26 6.11 8.45 -10.43
N PHE A 27 6.74 7.33 -10.06
CA PHE A 27 7.64 7.25 -8.91
C PHE A 27 9.10 7.59 -9.22
N ASP A 28 9.47 7.83 -10.48
CA ASP A 28 10.85 8.12 -10.92
C ASP A 28 11.46 9.34 -10.21
N GLN A 29 10.63 10.34 -9.92
CA GLN A 29 11.06 11.57 -9.26
C GLN A 29 11.15 11.48 -7.72
N PHE A 30 10.73 10.35 -7.12
CA PHE A 30 10.73 10.21 -5.67
C PHE A 30 11.87 9.31 -5.23
N GLU A 31 12.85 9.86 -4.52
CA GLU A 31 13.93 9.08 -3.93
C GLU A 31 13.38 8.10 -2.88
N ASN A 32 13.87 6.87 -2.96
CA ASN A 32 13.61 5.86 -1.93
C ASN A 32 14.39 6.20 -0.66
N LYS A 33 13.67 6.71 0.34
CA LYS A 33 14.06 6.89 1.75
C LYS A 33 14.98 8.04 2.14
N SER A 34 14.46 8.88 3.01
CA SER A 34 15.25 9.51 4.07
C SER A 34 15.63 8.44 5.12
N ASN A 35 16.83 8.52 5.69
CA ASN A 35 17.31 7.72 6.84
C ASN A 35 16.51 8.05 8.11
N ASN A 36 15.23 7.77 8.15
CA ASN A 36 14.41 7.94 9.32
C ASN A 36 14.55 6.70 10.22
N PHE A 37 14.84 6.91 11.49
CA PHE A 37 14.96 5.85 12.50
C PHE A 37 13.63 5.13 12.78
N LYS A 38 12.49 5.67 12.33
CA LYS A 38 11.16 5.10 12.54
C LYS A 38 10.69 4.29 11.34
N THR A 39 10.07 3.15 11.60
CA THR A 39 9.36 2.38 10.57
C THR A 39 8.09 3.10 10.17
N ILE A 40 7.86 3.32 8.88
CA ILE A 40 6.71 4.04 8.35
C ILE A 40 5.70 3.04 7.76
N PHE A 41 4.51 3.01 8.35
CA PHE A 41 3.35 2.33 7.81
C PHE A 41 2.48 3.33 7.04
N ASN A 42 2.32 3.12 5.73
CA ASN A 42 1.40 3.91 4.91
C ASN A 42 0.03 3.24 4.85
N LEU A 43 -1.03 3.97 5.23
CA LEU A 43 -2.39 3.50 5.28
C LEU A 43 -3.19 4.07 4.10
N LEU A 44 -3.75 3.19 3.29
CA LEU A 44 -4.42 3.52 2.03
C LEU A 44 -5.89 3.06 2.09
N PRO A 45 -6.81 3.89 2.62
CA PRO A 45 -8.22 3.54 2.75
C PRO A 45 -8.96 3.52 1.41
N GLY A 46 -8.32 3.96 0.33
CA GLY A 46 -8.92 4.10 -0.99
C GLY A 46 -9.22 5.54 -1.36
N SER A 47 -9.97 5.73 -2.46
CA SER A 47 -10.24 7.07 -3.01
C SER A 47 -11.71 7.35 -3.31
N ARG A 48 -12.60 6.35 -3.21
CA ARG A 48 -14.01 6.46 -3.59
C ARG A 48 -14.91 6.58 -2.37
N LEU A 49 -15.89 7.48 -2.43
CA LEU A 49 -16.99 7.55 -1.48
C LEU A 49 -18.10 6.57 -1.88
N PRO A 50 -18.81 5.93 -0.93
CA PRO A 50 -18.63 6.05 0.53
C PRO A 50 -17.55 5.12 1.13
N GLU A 51 -16.92 4.27 0.33
CA GLU A 51 -16.03 3.20 0.78
C GLU A 51 -14.84 3.72 1.58
N ILE A 52 -14.23 4.84 1.18
CA ILE A 52 -13.08 5.43 1.88
C ILE A 52 -13.38 5.74 3.35
N GLU A 53 -14.63 6.14 3.66
CA GLU A 53 -15.04 6.46 5.02
C GLU A 53 -15.10 5.20 5.89
N ASN A 54 -15.75 4.15 5.38
CA ASN A 54 -15.85 2.87 6.06
C ASN A 54 -14.46 2.24 6.25
N ASN A 55 -13.62 2.31 5.23
CA ASN A 55 -12.27 1.79 5.27
C ASN A 55 -11.39 2.55 6.26
N PHE A 56 -11.53 3.88 6.32
CA PHE A 56 -10.84 4.70 7.30
C PHE A 56 -11.22 4.30 8.73
N ILE A 57 -12.51 4.06 9.00
CA ILE A 57 -13.00 3.60 10.32
C ILE A 57 -12.40 2.22 10.65
N ILE A 58 -12.38 1.27 9.72
CA ILE A 58 -11.76 -0.06 9.92
C ILE A 58 -10.27 0.08 10.26
N MET A 59 -9.55 0.98 9.58
CA MET A 59 -8.14 1.24 9.88
C MET A 59 -7.96 1.90 11.25
N LEU A 60 -8.88 2.76 11.69
CA LEU A 60 -8.85 3.30 13.06
C LEU A 60 -9.09 2.21 14.09
N ASP A 61 -10.08 1.30 13.86
CA ASP A 61 -10.30 0.14 14.73
C ASP A 61 -9.02 -0.69 14.90
N LEU A 62 -8.31 -0.95 13.82
CA LEU A 62 -7.01 -1.64 13.85
C LEU A 62 -5.99 -0.88 14.71
N LEU A 63 -5.83 0.44 14.50
CA LEU A 63 -4.85 1.25 15.21
C LEU A 63 -5.19 1.39 16.70
N GLU A 64 -6.46 1.53 17.04
CA GLU A 64 -6.94 1.58 18.42
C GLU A 64 -6.64 0.26 19.16
N ASN A 65 -6.80 -0.89 18.49
CA ASN A 65 -6.40 -2.18 19.06
C ASN A 65 -4.87 -2.32 19.17
N LEU A 66 -4.10 -1.82 18.18
CA LEU A 66 -2.65 -1.79 18.22
C LEU A 66 -2.11 -0.94 19.38
N SER A 67 -2.83 0.09 19.84
CA SER A 67 -2.42 0.94 20.95
C SER A 67 -2.21 0.19 22.28
N ASN A 68 -2.81 -0.99 22.41
CA ASN A 68 -2.62 -1.86 23.56
C ASN A 68 -1.24 -2.51 23.62
N TYR A 69 -0.42 -2.40 22.55
CA TYR A 69 0.90 -3.00 22.45
C TYR A 69 1.98 -1.91 22.46
N LYS A 70 2.89 -1.93 23.46
CA LYS A 70 3.93 -0.89 23.65
C LYS A 70 5.01 -0.82 22.56
N ILE A 71 5.07 -1.80 21.66
CA ILE A 71 6.12 -1.91 20.65
C ILE A 71 6.00 -0.87 19.52
N PHE A 72 4.89 -0.16 19.43
CA PHE A 72 4.58 0.77 18.33
C PHE A 72 5.05 2.21 18.52
N ASN A 73 5.79 2.52 19.62
CA ASN A 73 6.32 3.87 19.88
C ASN A 73 7.29 4.38 18.80
N ASP A 74 7.98 3.47 18.10
CA ASP A 74 8.96 3.78 17.05
C ASP A 74 8.37 3.63 15.64
N ILE A 75 7.05 3.61 15.53
CA ILE A 75 6.34 3.49 14.26
C ILE A 75 5.60 4.80 13.97
N SER A 76 5.64 5.20 12.70
CA SER A 76 4.84 6.28 12.15
C SER A 76 3.73 5.70 11.28
N PHE A 77 2.49 6.05 11.57
CA PHE A 77 1.34 5.68 10.75
C PHE A 77 0.90 6.89 9.92
N GLU A 78 0.90 6.76 8.61
CA GLU A 78 0.62 7.83 7.68
C GLU A 78 -0.54 7.46 6.75
N PHE A 79 -1.64 8.19 6.84
CA PHE A 79 -2.75 8.07 5.90
C PHE A 79 -2.48 8.93 4.66
N ALA A 80 -2.46 8.32 3.48
CA ALA A 80 -2.53 9.05 2.22
C ALA A 80 -4.00 9.23 1.82
N LEU A 81 -4.46 10.47 1.79
CA LEU A 81 -5.85 10.83 1.62
C LEU A 81 -6.07 11.64 0.35
N VAL A 82 -7.29 11.56 -0.18
CA VAL A 82 -7.78 12.32 -1.33
C VAL A 82 -8.67 13.48 -0.89
N ASP A 83 -8.74 14.55 -1.69
CA ASP A 83 -9.54 15.75 -1.35
C ASP A 83 -11.04 15.47 -1.20
N SER A 84 -11.56 14.46 -1.88
CA SER A 84 -12.97 14.06 -1.75
C SER A 84 -13.33 13.60 -0.33
N PHE A 85 -12.34 13.19 0.48
CA PHE A 85 -12.53 12.87 1.89
C PHE A 85 -12.20 14.09 2.75
N SER A 86 -13.21 14.91 3.05
CA SER A 86 -13.03 16.23 3.65
C SER A 86 -12.45 16.20 5.06
N LYS A 87 -11.59 17.18 5.35
CA LYS A 87 -10.95 17.37 6.66
C LYS A 87 -11.99 17.43 7.79
N ASN A 88 -13.09 18.16 7.59
CA ASN A 88 -14.16 18.33 8.61
C ASN A 88 -14.82 16.99 8.96
N LYS A 89 -15.02 16.11 7.96
CA LYS A 89 -15.63 14.80 8.19
C LYS A 89 -14.67 13.88 8.96
N ILE A 90 -13.42 13.87 8.59
CA ILE A 90 -12.37 13.13 9.31
C ILE A 90 -12.25 13.62 10.75
N GLN A 91 -12.19 14.93 10.97
CA GLN A 91 -12.13 15.52 12.31
C GLN A 91 -13.32 15.08 13.17
N LYS A 92 -14.53 15.05 12.60
CA LYS A 92 -15.73 14.57 13.30
C LYS A 92 -15.60 13.10 13.69
N ILE A 93 -15.14 12.23 12.78
CA ILE A 93 -14.93 10.81 13.06
C ILE A 93 -13.91 10.64 14.19
N LEU A 94 -12.76 11.32 14.11
CA LEU A 94 -11.68 11.21 15.08
C LEU A 94 -12.09 11.71 16.46
N SER A 95 -12.80 12.85 16.53
CA SER A 95 -13.29 13.40 17.82
C SER A 95 -14.31 12.47 18.49
N GLN A 96 -15.20 11.84 17.74
CA GLN A 96 -16.16 10.85 18.26
C GLN A 96 -15.48 9.59 18.81
N ARG A 97 -14.24 9.31 18.38
CA ARG A 97 -13.44 8.16 18.81
C ARG A 97 -12.32 8.53 19.80
N ASN A 98 -12.36 9.72 20.38
CA ASN A 98 -11.41 10.22 21.36
C ASN A 98 -9.96 10.36 20.85
N TRP A 99 -9.76 10.47 19.51
CA TRP A 99 -8.47 10.87 18.96
C TRP A 99 -8.23 12.34 19.23
N GLN A 100 -7.04 12.67 19.73
CA GLN A 100 -6.67 14.01 20.14
C GLN A 100 -5.85 14.70 19.04
N PHE A 101 -6.27 15.91 18.68
CA PHE A 101 -5.52 16.77 17.78
C PHE A 101 -4.18 17.15 18.41
N GLN A 102 -3.10 17.06 17.63
CA GLN A 102 -1.75 17.40 18.07
C GLN A 102 -1.20 18.64 17.34
N SER A 103 -1.24 18.63 16.02
CA SER A 103 -0.73 19.73 15.21
C SER A 103 -1.30 19.73 13.79
N ASN A 104 -1.18 20.90 13.14
CA ASN A 104 -1.51 21.09 11.73
C ASN A 104 -0.35 21.84 11.06
N ASN A 105 0.15 21.30 9.96
CA ASN A 105 1.09 21.98 9.08
C ASN A 105 0.43 22.18 7.72
N GLU A 106 -0.02 23.40 7.45
CA GLU A 106 -0.74 23.76 6.22
C GLU A 106 0.15 23.76 4.99
N GLU A 107 1.45 24.10 5.13
CA GLU A 107 2.40 24.16 4.00
C GLU A 107 2.57 22.79 3.33
N VAL A 108 2.59 21.72 4.13
CA VAL A 108 2.75 20.34 3.64
C VAL A 108 1.46 19.53 3.71
N ASN A 109 0.33 20.18 4.05
CA ASN A 109 -1.00 19.59 4.13
C ASN A 109 -1.07 18.34 5.03
N ILE A 110 -0.48 18.43 6.24
CA ILE A 110 -0.40 17.35 7.23
C ILE A 110 -1.10 17.75 8.51
N ILE A 111 -1.99 16.88 9.00
CA ILE A 111 -2.61 17.02 10.32
C ILE A 111 -2.26 15.79 11.16
N ILE A 112 -1.82 16.01 12.40
CA ILE A 112 -1.41 14.94 13.31
C ILE A 112 -2.46 14.78 14.41
N TYR A 113 -2.83 13.52 14.64
CA TYR A 113 -3.67 13.11 15.78
C TYR A 113 -2.97 11.99 16.56
N SER A 114 -3.37 11.83 17.82
CA SER A 114 -2.94 10.73 18.67
C SER A 114 -4.10 10.04 19.37
N PHE A 115 -3.93 8.76 19.62
CA PHE A 115 -4.77 7.93 20.47
C PHE A 115 -3.88 7.06 21.35
N GLN A 116 -3.90 7.27 22.65
CA GLN A 116 -2.94 6.65 23.58
C GLN A 116 -1.48 6.88 23.14
N SER A 117 -0.74 5.79 22.83
CA SER A 117 0.66 5.83 22.38
C SER A 117 0.82 5.92 20.85
N ILE A 118 -0.26 5.84 20.08
CA ILE A 118 -0.23 5.86 18.62
C ILE A 118 -0.42 7.28 18.10
N TYR A 119 0.44 7.67 17.14
CA TYR A 119 0.32 8.89 16.38
C TYR A 119 0.01 8.57 14.92
N ILE A 120 -0.94 9.31 14.35
CA ILE A 120 -1.26 9.24 12.92
C ILE A 120 -1.00 10.59 12.26
N SER A 121 -0.47 10.55 11.05
CA SER A 121 -0.36 11.70 10.16
C SER A 121 -1.37 11.55 9.04
N LEU A 122 -2.26 12.51 8.90
CA LEU A 122 -3.23 12.60 7.80
C LEU A 122 -2.61 13.50 6.73
N ILE A 123 -2.41 12.99 5.54
CA ILE A 123 -1.64 13.65 4.47
C ILE A 123 -2.46 13.64 3.19
N TRP A 124 -2.77 14.83 2.66
CA TRP A 124 -3.53 14.98 1.42
C TRP A 124 -2.62 15.27 0.23
N ASN A 125 -3.03 14.80 -0.94
CA ASN A 125 -2.39 15.09 -2.22
C ASN A 125 -0.88 14.77 -2.28
N SER A 126 -0.47 13.72 -1.59
CA SER A 126 0.94 13.32 -1.51
C SER A 126 1.08 11.79 -1.54
N PHE A 127 0.21 11.11 -2.30
CA PHE A 127 0.17 9.65 -2.37
C PHE A 127 1.52 9.06 -2.78
N GLU A 128 2.09 9.54 -3.89
CA GLU A 128 3.35 9.02 -4.43
C GLU A 128 4.50 9.19 -3.43
N ARG A 129 4.58 10.36 -2.81
CA ARG A 129 5.60 10.68 -1.82
C ARG A 129 5.47 9.81 -0.57
N THR A 130 4.26 9.66 -0.03
CA THR A 130 4.02 8.84 1.18
C THR A 130 4.27 7.37 0.89
N LEU A 131 3.86 6.88 -0.28
CA LEU A 131 4.08 5.51 -0.69
C LEU A 131 5.58 5.21 -0.90
N SER A 132 6.31 6.09 -1.59
CA SER A 132 7.75 5.90 -1.86
C SER A 132 8.56 5.79 -0.57
N ARG A 133 8.27 6.60 0.45
CA ARG A 133 9.02 6.61 1.71
C ARG A 133 8.59 5.54 2.73
N SER A 134 7.45 4.87 2.54
CA SER A 134 6.96 3.86 3.46
C SER A 134 7.84 2.61 3.53
N ASP A 135 7.78 1.88 4.64
CA ASP A 135 8.40 0.58 4.82
C ASP A 135 7.40 -0.55 4.64
N VAL A 136 6.15 -0.32 5.05
CA VAL A 136 5.02 -1.25 4.97
C VAL A 136 3.80 -0.48 4.49
N VAL A 137 2.96 -1.14 3.73
CA VAL A 137 1.69 -0.57 3.27
C VAL A 137 0.52 -1.39 3.83
N ILE A 138 -0.42 -0.73 4.48
CA ILE A 138 -1.74 -1.30 4.82
C ILE A 138 -2.73 -0.74 3.82
N SER A 139 -3.30 -1.60 2.97
CA SER A 139 -4.12 -1.15 1.85
C SER A 139 -5.50 -1.79 1.84
N MET A 140 -6.49 -0.95 1.58
CA MET A 140 -7.85 -1.32 1.20
C MET A 140 -8.14 -0.80 -0.22
N SER A 141 -7.12 -0.77 -1.10
CA SER A 141 -7.19 -0.29 -2.47
C SER A 141 -6.42 -1.22 -3.42
N GLY A 142 -7.02 -1.57 -4.57
CA GLY A 142 -6.41 -2.48 -5.54
C GLY A 142 -5.17 -1.91 -6.21
N THR A 143 -5.34 -0.82 -6.94
CA THR A 143 -4.25 -0.19 -7.71
C THR A 143 -3.12 0.30 -6.81
N ALA A 144 -3.45 0.87 -5.64
CA ALA A 144 -2.43 1.32 -4.71
C ALA A 144 -1.62 0.16 -4.11
N ALA A 145 -2.24 -1.02 -3.90
CA ALA A 145 -1.51 -2.23 -3.50
C ALA A 145 -0.54 -2.71 -4.60
N GLU A 146 -0.96 -2.66 -5.87
CA GLU A 146 -0.08 -2.97 -7.00
C GLU A 146 1.12 -2.03 -7.06
N GLN A 147 0.90 -0.72 -6.93
CA GLN A 147 1.98 0.27 -6.89
C GLN A 147 2.93 0.05 -5.70
N ALA A 148 2.39 -0.30 -4.53
CA ALA A 148 3.20 -0.64 -3.37
C ALA A 148 4.11 -1.85 -3.63
N VAL A 149 3.56 -2.92 -4.24
CA VAL A 149 4.34 -4.10 -4.64
C VAL A 149 5.39 -3.72 -5.67
N GLY A 150 5.06 -2.88 -6.65
CA GLY A 150 6.01 -2.37 -7.65
C GLY A 150 7.19 -1.60 -7.04
N LEU A 151 6.97 -0.92 -5.91
CA LEU A 151 8.01 -0.27 -5.11
C LEU A 151 8.70 -1.23 -4.13
N ALA A 152 8.48 -2.54 -4.26
CA ALA A 152 9.03 -3.59 -3.40
C ALA A 152 8.64 -3.42 -1.92
N LYS A 153 7.47 -2.84 -1.63
CA LYS A 153 6.95 -2.73 -0.26
C LYS A 153 6.11 -3.96 0.07
N PRO A 154 6.25 -4.56 1.27
CA PRO A 154 5.28 -5.53 1.75
C PRO A 154 3.92 -4.88 1.96
N VAL A 155 2.86 -5.56 1.53
CA VAL A 155 1.49 -5.05 1.59
C VAL A 155 0.66 -5.91 2.53
N ILE A 156 -0.06 -5.29 3.44
CA ILE A 156 -1.07 -5.92 4.28
C ILE A 156 -2.42 -5.43 3.77
N GLN A 157 -3.21 -6.35 3.24
CA GLN A 157 -4.56 -6.06 2.79
C GLN A 157 -5.57 -6.35 3.89
N ILE A 158 -6.52 -5.44 4.06
CA ILE A 158 -7.69 -5.63 4.91
C ILE A 158 -8.90 -5.64 4.00
N ASP A 159 -9.73 -6.65 4.09
CA ASP A 159 -11.01 -6.67 3.40
C ASP A 159 -12.00 -5.71 4.08
N GLY A 160 -12.70 -4.97 3.26
CA GLY A 160 -13.67 -3.95 3.65
C GLY A 160 -15.09 -4.32 3.26
N SER A 161 -15.98 -3.34 3.36
CA SER A 161 -17.41 -3.49 3.05
C SER A 161 -17.79 -3.19 1.60
N GLY A 162 -16.83 -2.84 0.74
CA GLY A 162 -17.09 -2.50 -0.66
C GLY A 162 -17.10 -3.71 -1.59
N PRO A 163 -17.75 -3.62 -2.77
CA PRO A 163 -17.85 -4.73 -3.73
C PRO A 163 -16.49 -5.17 -4.29
N GLN A 164 -15.46 -4.34 -4.18
CA GLN A 164 -14.09 -4.63 -4.65
C GLN A 164 -13.14 -5.08 -3.51
N PHE A 165 -13.65 -5.26 -2.29
CA PHE A 165 -12.85 -5.59 -1.09
C PHE A 165 -13.43 -6.78 -0.32
N THR A 166 -13.80 -7.82 -1.05
CA THR A 166 -14.14 -9.11 -0.47
C THR A 166 -12.86 -9.92 -0.20
N SER A 167 -12.94 -10.88 0.72
CA SER A 167 -11.85 -11.84 0.96
C SER A 167 -11.40 -12.58 -0.32
N SER A 168 -12.32 -12.81 -1.26
CA SER A 168 -12.00 -13.40 -2.57
C SER A 168 -11.17 -12.46 -3.46
N PHE A 169 -11.43 -11.14 -3.41
CA PHE A 169 -10.63 -10.16 -4.12
C PHE A 169 -9.21 -10.04 -3.53
N ALA A 170 -9.07 -9.99 -2.20
CA ALA A 170 -7.78 -9.98 -1.53
C ALA A 170 -6.95 -11.24 -1.88
N ASN A 171 -7.59 -12.40 -1.92
CA ASN A 171 -6.95 -13.64 -2.34
C ASN A 171 -6.56 -13.64 -3.83
N ALA A 172 -7.37 -13.04 -4.70
CA ALA A 172 -7.03 -12.90 -6.12
C ALA A 172 -5.84 -11.95 -6.31
N GLN A 173 -5.81 -10.81 -5.61
CA GLN A 173 -4.67 -9.89 -5.62
C GLN A 173 -3.40 -10.56 -5.09
N ARG A 174 -3.47 -11.31 -4.00
CA ARG A 174 -2.32 -12.06 -3.49
C ARG A 174 -1.76 -13.02 -4.54
N ARG A 175 -2.60 -13.74 -5.27
CA ARG A 175 -2.14 -14.62 -6.37
C ARG A 175 -1.48 -13.85 -7.51
N LEU A 176 -2.01 -12.67 -7.84
CA LEU A 176 -1.47 -11.83 -8.90
C LEU A 176 -0.17 -11.12 -8.50
N LEU A 177 -0.09 -10.62 -7.27
CA LEU A 177 0.98 -9.75 -6.80
C LEU A 177 2.09 -10.50 -6.05
N GLY A 178 1.83 -11.75 -5.64
CA GLY A 178 2.82 -12.61 -4.99
C GLY A 178 2.73 -12.68 -3.47
N ASP A 179 3.66 -13.42 -2.86
CA ASP A 179 3.60 -13.88 -1.46
C ASP A 179 3.84 -12.78 -0.42
N TYR A 180 4.23 -11.58 -0.84
CA TYR A 180 4.44 -10.43 0.06
C TYR A 180 3.23 -9.49 0.15
N VAL A 181 2.10 -9.93 -0.40
CA VAL A 181 0.77 -9.41 -0.10
C VAL A 181 0.15 -10.33 0.95
N PHE A 182 0.02 -9.82 2.16
CA PHE A 182 -0.54 -10.51 3.31
C PHE A 182 -1.99 -10.11 3.50
N CYS A 183 -2.85 -11.03 3.91
CA CYS A 183 -4.22 -10.72 4.29
C CYS A 183 -4.72 -11.70 5.35
N ALA A 184 -5.59 -11.21 6.23
CA ALA A 184 -6.33 -12.05 7.16
C ALA A 184 -7.30 -12.93 6.36
N THR A 185 -7.34 -14.23 6.66
CA THR A 185 -8.15 -15.22 5.93
C THR A 185 -8.88 -16.19 6.83
N LYS A 186 -8.54 -16.23 8.12
CA LYS A 186 -9.02 -17.22 9.09
C LYS A 186 -9.77 -16.55 10.25
N TYR A 187 -10.82 -15.81 9.93
CA TYR A 187 -11.63 -15.12 10.94
C TYR A 187 -13.12 -15.41 10.74
N LYS A 188 -13.90 -15.31 11.82
CA LYS A 188 -15.35 -15.50 11.83
C LYS A 188 -16.12 -14.19 12.05
N ASN A 189 -15.47 -13.18 12.62
CA ASN A 189 -16.04 -11.89 12.95
C ASN A 189 -15.01 -10.77 12.83
N SER A 190 -15.43 -9.54 13.04
CA SER A 190 -14.57 -8.35 12.91
C SER A 190 -13.41 -8.35 13.89
N ASP A 191 -13.63 -8.80 15.12
CA ASP A 191 -12.59 -8.77 16.16
C ASP A 191 -11.49 -9.78 15.86
N GLU A 192 -11.86 -10.99 15.42
CA GLU A 192 -10.89 -11.99 14.97
C GLU A 192 -10.11 -11.50 13.74
N LYS A 193 -10.77 -10.79 12.80
CA LYS A 193 -10.11 -10.19 11.65
C LYS A 193 -9.07 -9.16 12.05
N ILE A 194 -9.42 -8.27 12.97
CA ILE A 194 -8.49 -7.27 13.51
C ILE A 194 -7.32 -7.98 14.18
N GLN A 195 -7.57 -8.98 15.02
CA GLN A 195 -6.51 -9.71 15.71
C GLN A 195 -5.57 -10.44 14.72
N GLU A 196 -6.11 -11.14 13.73
CA GLU A 196 -5.29 -11.79 12.69
C GLU A 196 -4.47 -10.76 11.90
N THR A 197 -5.03 -9.58 11.63
CA THR A 197 -4.30 -8.49 10.96
C THR A 197 -3.16 -7.97 11.84
N ILE A 198 -3.37 -7.86 13.15
CA ILE A 198 -2.32 -7.50 14.12
C ILE A 198 -1.20 -8.52 14.11
N ASP A 199 -1.52 -9.81 14.12
CA ASP A 199 -0.53 -10.89 14.06
C ASP A 199 0.29 -10.84 12.76
N ILE A 200 -0.36 -10.49 11.64
CA ILE A 200 0.32 -10.25 10.36
C ILE A 200 1.26 -9.04 10.46
N ILE A 201 0.84 -7.94 11.07
CA ILE A 201 1.68 -6.76 11.28
C ILE A 201 2.94 -7.13 12.07
N PHE A 202 2.81 -7.86 13.18
CA PHE A 202 3.95 -8.35 13.95
C PHE A 202 4.87 -9.23 13.13
N ARG A 203 4.31 -10.14 12.34
CA ARG A 203 5.08 -11.01 11.44
C ARG A 203 5.87 -10.20 10.41
N VAL A 204 5.24 -9.21 9.76
CA VAL A 204 5.91 -8.35 8.76
C VAL A 204 7.02 -7.53 9.40
N MET A 205 6.79 -6.95 10.59
CA MET A 205 7.81 -6.24 11.36
C MET A 205 9.01 -7.15 11.72
N TYR A 206 8.72 -8.38 12.14
CA TYR A 206 9.76 -9.38 12.42
C TYR A 206 10.59 -9.68 11.18
N LEU A 207 9.96 -9.92 10.03
CA LEU A 207 10.63 -10.18 8.75
C LEU A 207 11.49 -9.00 8.31
N LEU A 208 10.98 -7.77 8.41
CA LEU A 208 11.74 -6.55 8.08
C LEU A 208 12.99 -6.39 8.93
N LYS A 209 12.92 -6.76 10.20
CA LYS A 209 14.02 -6.58 11.17
C LYS A 209 15.07 -7.67 11.11
N LEU A 210 14.67 -8.92 10.89
CA LEU A 210 15.51 -10.09 11.10
C LEU A 210 15.81 -10.90 9.83
N ASP A 211 14.97 -10.83 8.82
CA ASP A 211 15.19 -11.56 7.57
C ASP A 211 15.85 -10.67 6.51
N LYS A 212 17.17 -10.80 6.37
CA LYS A 212 17.95 -10.06 5.37
C LYS A 212 17.50 -10.30 3.92
N ASN A 213 16.88 -11.45 3.64
CA ASN A 213 16.42 -11.81 2.30
C ASN A 213 15.02 -11.25 2.00
N PHE A 214 14.25 -10.85 3.01
CA PHE A 214 12.87 -10.43 2.85
C PHE A 214 12.70 -9.31 1.81
N LEU A 215 13.43 -8.21 1.97
CA LEU A 215 13.38 -7.09 1.01
C LEU A 215 13.96 -7.44 -0.36
N ILE A 216 14.95 -8.34 -0.42
CA ILE A 216 15.50 -8.83 -1.69
C ILE A 216 14.41 -9.60 -2.46
N CYS A 217 13.64 -10.42 -1.77
CA CYS A 217 12.54 -11.14 -2.36
C CYS A 217 11.39 -10.21 -2.78
N CYS A 218 11.05 -9.19 -1.98
CA CYS A 218 10.10 -8.16 -2.40
C CYS A 218 10.53 -7.49 -3.72
N LYS A 219 11.81 -7.13 -3.86
CA LYS A 219 12.36 -6.55 -5.10
C LYS A 219 12.27 -7.50 -6.30
N LYS A 220 12.53 -8.79 -6.11
CA LYS A 220 12.39 -9.79 -7.18
C LYS A 220 10.95 -9.91 -7.66
N ILE A 221 9.99 -9.95 -6.74
CA ILE A 221 8.56 -10.00 -7.08
C ILE A 221 8.12 -8.70 -7.77
N ALA A 222 8.49 -7.54 -7.24
CA ALA A 222 8.20 -6.25 -7.87
C ALA A 222 8.64 -6.26 -9.34
N LYS A 223 9.89 -6.66 -9.62
CA LYS A 223 10.44 -6.71 -10.97
C LYS A 223 9.69 -7.70 -11.87
N SER A 224 9.35 -8.88 -11.39
CA SER A 224 8.65 -9.90 -12.18
C SER A 224 7.19 -9.57 -12.46
N ARG A 225 6.51 -8.87 -11.54
CA ARG A 225 5.08 -8.57 -11.64
C ARG A 225 4.79 -7.21 -12.26
N LEU A 226 5.53 -6.19 -11.88
CA LEU A 226 5.29 -4.79 -12.29
C LEU A 226 6.39 -4.25 -13.22
N GLY A 227 7.53 -4.90 -13.31
CA GLY A 227 8.67 -4.41 -14.08
C GLY A 227 9.48 -3.36 -13.32
N SER A 228 10.17 -2.53 -14.08
CA SER A 228 10.96 -1.40 -13.56
C SER A 228 10.33 -0.08 -14.00
N ILE A 229 10.69 1.01 -13.34
CA ILE A 229 10.42 2.37 -13.78
C ILE A 229 11.04 2.57 -15.18
N GLY A 230 10.40 3.37 -16.05
CA GLY A 230 10.80 3.60 -17.42
C GLY A 230 10.02 2.79 -18.47
N ALA A 231 8.98 2.05 -18.04
CA ALA A 231 8.17 1.21 -18.92
C ALA A 231 7.55 1.98 -20.09
N SER A 232 7.05 3.19 -19.87
CA SER A 232 6.47 4.05 -20.93
C SER A 232 7.48 4.35 -22.04
N LEU A 233 8.71 4.64 -21.68
CA LEU A 233 9.78 4.94 -22.62
C LEU A 233 10.16 3.71 -23.46
N GLU A 234 10.29 2.56 -22.81
CA GLU A 234 10.62 1.31 -23.49
C GLU A 234 9.50 0.84 -24.44
N ILE A 235 8.24 1.01 -24.03
CA ILE A 235 7.07 0.75 -24.90
C ILE A 235 7.11 1.69 -26.12
N SER A 236 7.32 2.98 -25.91
CA SER A 236 7.40 3.97 -26.99
C SER A 236 8.52 3.67 -27.98
N LYS A 237 9.72 3.33 -27.50
CA LYS A 237 10.85 2.92 -28.35
C LYS A 237 10.50 1.68 -29.18
N ASN A 238 9.95 0.66 -28.56
CA ASN A 238 9.59 -0.56 -29.25
C ASN A 238 8.54 -0.34 -30.35
N ILE A 239 7.55 0.52 -30.09
CA ILE A 239 6.55 0.90 -31.10
C ILE A 239 7.21 1.63 -32.29
N ASN A 240 8.06 2.62 -32.01
CA ASN A 240 8.75 3.37 -33.05
C ASN A 240 9.67 2.47 -33.90
N ASP A 241 10.44 1.59 -33.28
CA ASP A 241 11.32 0.66 -33.98
C ASP A 241 10.55 -0.29 -34.91
N ASN A 242 9.38 -0.75 -34.49
CA ASN A 242 8.51 -1.60 -35.31
C ASN A 242 7.77 -0.82 -36.43
N LEU A 243 7.51 0.48 -36.25
CA LEU A 243 6.91 1.33 -37.31
C LEU A 243 7.90 1.72 -38.40
N ILE A 244 9.19 1.86 -38.04
CA ILE A 244 10.24 2.27 -38.98
C ILE A 244 10.77 1.05 -39.77
N ASN A 245 10.78 -0.14 -39.18
CA ASN A 245 11.37 -1.34 -39.76
C ASN A 245 10.33 -2.35 -40.31
N GLY A 246 9.05 -2.05 -40.26
CA GLY A 246 7.93 -2.84 -40.78
C GLY A 246 7.32 -2.19 -42.02
#